data_3f2b5231de0db5ea8cd355df8c113db3
#
_entry.id   3f2b5231de0db5ea8cd355df8c113db3
#
_cell.length_a   1.000
_cell.length_b   1.000
_cell.length_c   1.000
_cell.angle_alpha   90.00
_cell.angle_beta   90.00
_cell.angle_gamma   90.00
#
_symmetry.space_group_name_H-M   'P 1'
#
loop_
_entity.id
_entity.type
_entity.pdbx_description
1 polymer ?
#
loop_
_entity_poly.entity_id
_entity_poly.type
_entity_poly.pdbx_seq_one_letter_code
_entity_poly.pdbx_strand_id
1 'polypeptide(L)'
;MAIWNDRTLIEYCNHSALVTPYDPALVNPASIDLRLGASYRLPDLGWSLRSVTVNTQWCEALTMPVDGIELPPGAFILCCTLETVAIPRHASAALYSKSSTGRIGLEHLHAGWIDPGFCGQHTLE
;
A
#
# COMPACT_ATOMS: atom_id res chain seq x y z
N MET A 1 8.06 -4.97 -22.13
CA MET A 1 7.68 -4.33 -20.85
C MET A 1 8.86 -3.47 -20.43
N ALA A 2 8.65 -2.21 -20.07
CA ALA A 2 9.70 -1.31 -19.60
C ALA A 2 9.37 -0.86 -18.17
N ILE A 3 10.38 -0.81 -17.32
CA ILE A 3 10.27 -0.22 -15.99
C ILE A 3 10.62 1.27 -16.09
N TRP A 4 9.81 2.12 -15.50
CA TRP A 4 10.07 3.56 -15.47
C TRP A 4 11.24 3.87 -14.54
N ASN A 5 12.12 4.73 -15.01
CA ASN A 5 13.21 5.25 -14.19
C ASN A 5 12.75 6.49 -13.39
N ASP A 6 13.61 6.98 -12.52
CA ASP A 6 13.38 8.15 -11.69
C ASP A 6 12.94 9.40 -12.48
N ARG A 7 13.55 9.67 -13.62
CA ARG A 7 13.18 10.83 -14.47
C ARG A 7 11.73 10.76 -14.92
N THR A 8 11.32 9.60 -15.43
CA THR A 8 9.95 9.37 -15.85
C THR A 8 8.99 9.47 -14.67
N LEU A 9 9.34 8.87 -13.53
CA LEU A 9 8.52 8.94 -12.32
C LEU A 9 8.33 10.37 -11.83
N ILE A 10 9.40 11.16 -11.77
CA ILE A 10 9.37 12.58 -11.38
C ILE A 10 8.51 13.39 -12.35
N GLU A 11 8.67 13.17 -13.66
CA GLU A 11 7.86 13.86 -14.68
C GLU A 11 6.37 13.60 -14.49
N TYR A 12 5.97 12.33 -14.30
CA TYR A 12 4.58 11.98 -14.08
C TYR A 12 4.03 12.49 -12.74
N CYS A 13 4.83 12.51 -11.68
CA CYS A 13 4.42 13.12 -10.41
C CYS A 13 4.17 14.62 -10.55
N ASN A 14 5.02 15.34 -11.27
CA ASN A 14 4.91 16.79 -11.43
C ASN A 14 3.78 17.22 -12.37
N HIS A 15 3.51 16.46 -13.43
CA HIS A 15 2.59 16.88 -14.49
C HIS A 15 1.26 16.13 -14.51
N SER A 16 1.20 14.95 -13.89
CA SER A 16 0.03 14.07 -13.96
C SER A 16 -0.46 13.60 -12.59
N ALA A 17 0.09 14.13 -11.51
CA ALA A 17 -0.24 13.75 -10.14
C ALA A 17 -0.22 12.21 -9.93
N LEU A 18 0.81 11.54 -10.47
CA LEU A 18 0.99 10.09 -10.35
C LEU A 18 0.87 9.62 -8.88
N VAL A 19 1.41 10.41 -7.95
CA VAL A 19 1.33 10.20 -6.50
C VAL A 19 1.00 11.52 -5.83
N THR A 20 0.04 11.53 -4.92
CA THR A 20 -0.39 12.72 -4.17
C THR A 20 -0.65 12.38 -2.69
N PRO A 21 -0.06 13.07 -1.73
CA PRO A 21 0.93 14.15 -1.89
C PRO A 21 2.28 13.62 -2.41
N TYR A 22 2.89 14.37 -3.31
CA TYR A 22 4.20 14.01 -3.88
C TYR A 22 5.34 14.54 -3.01
N ASP A 23 6.27 13.65 -2.68
CA ASP A 23 7.52 13.98 -2.00
C ASP A 23 8.69 13.45 -2.85
N PRO A 24 9.52 14.33 -3.43
CA PRO A 24 10.65 13.89 -4.27
C PRO A 24 11.68 13.04 -3.51
N ALA A 25 11.76 13.16 -2.19
CA ALA A 25 12.68 12.34 -1.38
C ALA A 25 12.29 10.84 -1.35
N LEU A 26 11.06 10.50 -1.74
CA LEU A 26 10.57 9.12 -1.80
C LEU A 26 10.80 8.46 -3.16
N VAL A 27 11.36 9.19 -4.14
CA VAL A 27 11.66 8.62 -5.46
C VAL A 27 13.00 7.89 -5.43
N ASN A 28 12.96 6.64 -5.86
CA ASN A 28 14.12 5.77 -6.04
C ASN A 28 14.43 5.61 -7.54
N PRO A 29 15.57 5.01 -7.93
CA PRO A 29 15.95 4.87 -9.35
C PRO A 29 14.91 4.22 -10.27
N ALA A 30 14.01 3.38 -9.72
CA ALA A 30 12.96 2.70 -10.50
C ALA A 30 11.69 2.43 -9.68
N SER A 31 11.45 3.17 -8.60
CA SER A 31 10.25 3.04 -7.76
C SER A 31 9.98 4.32 -6.99
N ILE A 32 8.80 4.41 -6.39
CA ILE A 32 8.42 5.45 -5.43
C ILE A 32 8.00 4.75 -4.15
N ASP A 33 8.57 5.17 -3.02
CA ASP A 33 8.13 4.69 -1.72
C ASP A 33 6.77 5.31 -1.37
N LEU A 34 5.86 4.51 -0.86
CA LEU A 34 4.58 4.97 -0.33
C LEU A 34 4.58 4.82 1.18
N ARG A 35 3.90 5.74 1.86
CA ARG A 35 3.79 5.75 3.31
C ARG A 35 2.52 5.07 3.77
N LEU A 36 2.56 4.52 4.98
CA LEU A 36 1.37 3.98 5.64
C LEU A 36 0.39 5.13 5.93
N GLY A 37 -0.87 4.92 5.58
CA GLY A 37 -1.96 5.84 5.88
C GLY A 37 -2.42 5.76 7.34
N ALA A 38 -3.31 6.67 7.70
CA ALA A 38 -3.75 6.82 9.08
C ALA A 38 -4.91 5.90 9.48
N SER A 39 -5.42 5.06 8.57
CA SER A 39 -6.53 4.17 8.88
C SER A 39 -6.19 2.71 8.67
N TYR A 40 -6.78 1.86 9.50
CA TYR A 40 -6.64 0.42 9.41
C TYR A 40 -7.95 -0.28 9.76
N ARG A 41 -8.07 -1.56 9.39
CA ARG A 41 -9.17 -2.45 9.76
C ARG A 41 -8.63 -3.78 10.27
N LEU A 42 -9.28 -4.33 11.28
CA LEU A 42 -9.03 -5.68 11.77
C LEU A 42 -10.13 -6.61 11.26
N PRO A 43 -9.84 -7.89 11.03
CA PRO A 43 -10.88 -8.86 10.73
C PRO A 43 -11.80 -9.02 11.95
N ASP A 44 -13.10 -9.08 11.71
CA ASP A 44 -14.14 -9.27 12.76
C ASP A 44 -14.22 -10.74 13.24
N LEU A 45 -13.19 -11.51 12.98
CA LEU A 45 -13.07 -12.89 13.44
C LEU A 45 -12.05 -12.89 14.57
N GLY A 46 -12.49 -12.89 15.81
CA GLY A 46 -11.55 -13.08 16.93
C GLY A 46 -10.49 -14.12 16.55
N TRP A 47 -9.36 -13.70 16.08
CA TRP A 47 -8.09 -14.40 15.71
C TRP A 47 -8.16 -15.90 15.34
N SER A 48 -9.32 -16.43 14.95
CA SER A 48 -9.48 -17.80 14.51
C SER A 48 -9.40 -17.87 12.99
N LEU A 49 -8.20 -17.97 12.46
CA LEU A 49 -7.90 -18.20 11.03
C LEU A 49 -8.46 -19.54 10.48
N ARG A 50 -9.33 -20.22 11.20
CA ARG A 50 -9.82 -21.55 10.77
C ARG A 50 -10.88 -21.54 9.66
N SER A 51 -11.47 -20.38 9.35
CA SER A 51 -12.31 -20.25 8.13
C SER A 51 -12.44 -18.78 7.71
N VAL A 52 -11.55 -18.36 6.82
CA VAL A 52 -11.79 -17.14 6.04
C VAL A 52 -12.75 -17.51 4.92
N THR A 53 -13.99 -17.05 5.01
CA THR A 53 -14.95 -17.16 3.90
C THR A 53 -14.91 -15.87 3.09
N VAL A 54 -15.37 -15.92 1.84
CA VAL A 54 -15.47 -14.74 0.95
C VAL A 54 -16.30 -13.60 1.57
N ASN A 55 -17.05 -13.87 2.63
CA ASN A 55 -17.89 -12.93 3.37
C ASN A 55 -17.28 -12.50 4.72
N THR A 56 -15.95 -12.55 4.87
CA THR A 56 -15.29 -12.04 6.08
C THR A 56 -15.74 -10.60 6.33
N GLN A 57 -16.35 -10.37 7.49
CA GLN A 57 -16.70 -9.03 7.92
C GLN A 57 -15.45 -8.36 8.50
N TRP A 58 -15.31 -7.09 8.19
CA TRP A 58 -14.24 -6.26 8.71
C TRP A 58 -14.81 -5.27 9.72
N CYS A 59 -14.12 -5.06 10.80
CA CYS A 59 -14.46 -3.98 11.73
C CYS A 59 -14.51 -2.65 10.98
N GLU A 60 -15.20 -1.66 11.55
CA GLU A 60 -15.13 -0.29 11.04
C GLU A 60 -13.68 0.19 10.98
N ALA A 61 -13.43 1.17 10.12
CA ALA A 61 -12.11 1.75 9.99
C ALA A 61 -11.70 2.44 11.31
N LEU A 62 -10.55 2.08 11.82
CA LEU A 62 -9.94 2.64 13.00
C LEU A 62 -8.84 3.62 12.60
N THR A 63 -8.59 4.61 13.46
CA THR A 63 -7.47 5.55 13.25
C THR A 63 -6.21 4.98 13.89
N MET A 64 -5.11 5.00 13.15
CA MET A 64 -3.79 4.59 13.64
C MET A 64 -3.36 5.51 14.79
N PRO A 65 -3.08 4.98 15.97
CA PRO A 65 -2.52 5.78 17.05
C PRO A 65 -1.16 6.37 16.68
N VAL A 66 -0.80 7.50 17.30
CA VAL A 66 0.49 8.17 17.06
C VAL A 66 1.67 7.25 17.34
N ASP A 67 1.55 6.43 18.38
CA ASP A 67 2.58 5.47 18.79
C ASP A 67 2.53 4.15 18.00
N GLY A 68 1.62 4.05 17.02
CA GLY A 68 1.40 2.83 16.23
C GLY A 68 0.54 1.79 16.95
N ILE A 69 0.52 0.58 16.40
CA ILE A 69 -0.16 -0.58 16.98
C ILE A 69 0.81 -1.75 17.06
N GLU A 70 0.64 -2.58 18.07
CA GLU A 70 1.38 -3.83 18.17
C GLU A 70 0.67 -4.93 17.36
N LEU A 71 1.41 -5.56 16.45
CA LEU A 71 0.95 -6.70 15.67
C LEU A 71 1.61 -7.96 16.20
N PRO A 72 0.88 -8.85 16.90
CA PRO A 72 1.45 -10.14 17.32
C PRO A 72 1.75 -11.02 16.10
N PRO A 73 2.68 -11.98 16.21
CA PRO A 73 2.99 -12.91 15.12
C PRO A 73 1.73 -13.61 14.58
N GLY A 74 1.57 -13.61 13.25
CA GLY A 74 0.41 -14.18 12.57
C GLY A 74 -0.82 -13.25 12.54
N ALA A 75 -0.71 -12.03 13.05
CA ALA A 75 -1.77 -11.03 12.92
C ALA A 75 -1.95 -10.62 11.45
N PHE A 76 -3.19 -10.33 11.09
CA PHE A 76 -3.56 -9.78 9.79
C PHE A 76 -4.28 -8.45 9.97
N ILE A 77 -3.95 -7.49 9.14
CA ILE A 77 -4.50 -6.13 9.19
C ILE A 77 -4.69 -5.61 7.76
N LEU A 78 -5.76 -4.88 7.52
CA LEU A 78 -5.89 -4.06 6.32
C LEU A 78 -5.54 -2.62 6.63
N CYS A 79 -4.62 -2.07 5.87
CA CYS A 79 -4.26 -0.67 5.92
C CYS A 79 -4.48 -0.02 4.55
N CYS A 80 -4.16 1.24 4.41
CA CYS A 80 -4.08 1.92 3.13
C CYS A 80 -2.81 2.75 3.05
N THR A 81 -2.43 3.11 1.84
CA THR A 81 -1.37 4.10 1.63
C THR A 81 -1.84 5.48 2.08
N LEU A 82 -0.92 6.32 2.54
CA LEU A 82 -1.19 7.73 2.79
C LEU A 82 -1.46 8.44 1.45
N GLU A 83 -0.69 8.09 0.44
CA GLU A 83 -0.79 8.68 -0.89
C GLU A 83 -1.95 8.09 -1.69
N THR A 84 -2.57 8.95 -2.47
CA THR A 84 -3.37 8.55 -3.62
C THR A 84 -2.44 8.32 -4.80
N VAL A 85 -2.63 7.19 -5.48
CA VAL A 85 -1.89 6.83 -6.69
C VAL A 85 -2.82 6.90 -7.88
N ALA A 86 -2.38 7.54 -8.98
CA ALA A 86 -3.15 7.67 -10.21
C ALA A 86 -2.36 7.08 -11.39
N ILE A 87 -2.63 5.83 -11.73
CA ILE A 87 -1.92 5.11 -12.77
C ILE A 87 -2.45 5.51 -14.15
N PRO A 88 -1.58 5.96 -15.08
CA PRO A 88 -1.99 6.27 -16.44
C PRO A 88 -2.54 5.04 -17.17
N ARG A 89 -3.44 5.26 -18.15
CA ARG A 89 -4.09 4.16 -18.89
C ARG A 89 -3.14 3.30 -19.72
N HIS A 90 -1.92 3.74 -19.95
CA HIS A 90 -0.90 3.02 -20.72
C HIS A 90 0.17 2.35 -19.84
N ALA A 91 0.00 2.37 -18.53
CA ALA A 91 0.92 1.78 -17.58
C ALA A 91 0.17 0.97 -16.52
N SER A 92 0.88 0.05 -15.89
CA SER A 92 0.48 -0.68 -14.68
C SER A 92 1.56 -0.49 -13.64
N ALA A 93 1.24 -0.67 -12.38
CA ALA A 93 2.22 -0.68 -11.31
C ALA A 93 2.08 -1.94 -10.46
N ALA A 94 3.11 -2.22 -9.67
CA ALA A 94 3.08 -3.26 -8.67
C ALA A 94 3.64 -2.71 -7.36
N LEU A 95 2.96 -3.01 -6.27
CA LEU A 95 3.40 -2.67 -4.92
C LEU A 95 4.19 -3.84 -4.34
N TYR A 96 5.29 -3.54 -3.69
CA TYR A 96 6.14 -4.51 -3.00
C TYR A 96 6.53 -3.99 -1.63
N SER A 97 6.68 -4.90 -0.68
CA SER A 97 7.29 -4.59 0.62
C SER A 97 8.74 -4.15 0.46
N LYS A 98 9.17 -3.21 1.29
CA LYS A 98 10.60 -2.89 1.41
C LYS A 98 11.32 -4.01 2.15
N SER A 99 12.57 -4.28 1.76
CA SER A 99 13.38 -5.29 2.44
C SER A 99 13.60 -4.99 3.93
N SER A 100 13.62 -3.71 4.32
CA SER A 100 13.67 -3.30 5.74
C SER A 100 12.43 -3.72 6.51
N THR A 101 11.24 -3.64 5.88
CA THR A 101 9.96 -4.07 6.44
C THR A 101 9.92 -5.59 6.61
N GLY A 102 10.31 -6.33 5.57
CA GLY A 102 10.38 -7.80 5.64
C GLY A 102 11.36 -8.31 6.70
N ARG A 103 12.49 -7.59 6.95
CA ARG A 103 13.48 -7.99 7.97
C ARG A 103 12.97 -7.90 9.41
N ILE A 104 11.95 -7.11 9.67
CA ILE A 104 11.28 -7.05 10.98
C ILE A 104 10.08 -8.00 11.08
N GLY A 105 9.87 -8.86 10.05
CA GLY A 105 8.80 -9.84 10.03
C GLY A 105 7.43 -9.29 9.61
N LEU A 106 7.37 -8.07 9.09
CA LEU A 106 6.16 -7.50 8.52
C LEU A 106 6.16 -7.74 7.01
N GLU A 107 5.15 -8.44 6.50
CA GLU A 107 5.05 -8.78 5.08
C GLU A 107 3.73 -8.24 4.51
N HIS A 108 3.80 -7.75 3.29
CA HIS A 108 2.65 -7.40 2.48
C HIS A 108 2.29 -8.59 1.60
N LEU A 109 1.04 -9.04 1.63
CA LEU A 109 0.57 -10.14 0.78
C LEU A 109 0.59 -9.75 -0.71
N HIS A 110 0.55 -10.75 -1.59
CA HIS A 110 0.76 -10.59 -3.04
C HIS A 110 -0.36 -9.88 -3.82
N ALA A 111 -1.23 -9.09 -3.17
CA ALA A 111 -2.32 -8.34 -3.81
C ALA A 111 -1.88 -6.94 -4.32
N GLY A 112 -0.61 -6.79 -4.68
CA GLY A 112 -0.01 -5.49 -5.01
C GLY A 112 -0.17 -5.03 -6.46
N TRP A 113 -0.95 -5.71 -7.32
CA TRP A 113 -1.12 -5.28 -8.71
C TRP A 113 -2.03 -4.07 -8.81
N ILE A 114 -1.61 -3.05 -9.57
CA ILE A 114 -2.35 -1.81 -9.78
C ILE A 114 -2.62 -1.63 -11.27
N ASP A 115 -3.89 -1.66 -11.63
CA ASP A 115 -4.35 -1.63 -13.02
C ASP A 115 -4.20 -0.25 -13.69
N PRO A 116 -4.12 -0.22 -15.04
CA PRO A 116 -4.17 1.02 -15.80
C PRO A 116 -5.45 1.81 -15.52
N GLY A 117 -5.29 3.09 -15.22
CA GLY A 117 -6.41 3.99 -14.91
C GLY A 117 -6.90 3.94 -13.47
N PHE A 118 -6.28 3.15 -12.60
CA PHE A 118 -6.55 3.19 -11.15
C PHE A 118 -6.28 4.58 -10.59
N CYS A 119 -7.15 5.05 -9.72
CA CYS A 119 -6.95 6.29 -8.96
C CYS A 119 -7.53 6.11 -7.55
N GLY A 120 -6.68 6.13 -6.54
CA GLY A 120 -7.09 5.94 -5.15
C GLY A 120 -5.91 5.65 -4.23
N GLN A 121 -6.21 5.52 -2.94
CA GLN A 121 -5.27 4.93 -1.98
C GLN A 121 -5.22 3.42 -2.23
N HIS A 122 -4.02 2.85 -2.15
CA HIS A 122 -3.86 1.41 -2.32
C HIS A 122 -4.06 0.70 -0.99
N THR A 123 -4.80 -0.42 -1.01
CA THR A 123 -4.96 -1.26 0.18
C THR A 123 -3.68 -2.05 0.44
N LEU A 124 -3.27 -2.10 1.68
CA LEU A 124 -2.13 -2.87 2.18
C LEU A 124 -2.66 -4.02 3.04
N GLU A 125 -2.24 -5.24 2.73
CA GLU A 125 -2.67 -6.49 3.38
C GLU A 125 -1.51 -7.18 4.08
#